data_6a4b382ce6d0cb83e32508806cb8cbdb
#
_entry.id   6a4b382ce6d0cb83e32508806cb8cbdb
#
_cell.length_a   1.000
_cell.length_b   1.000
_cell.length_c   1.000
_cell.angle_alpha   90.00
_cell.angle_beta   90.00
_cell.angle_gamma   90.00
#
_symmetry.space_group_name_H-M   'P 1'
#
loop_
_entity.id
_entity.type
_entity.pdbx_description
1 polymer ?
#
loop_
_entity_poly.entity_id
_entity_poly.type
_entity_poly.pdbx_seq_one_letter_code
_entity_poly.pdbx_strand_id
1 'polypeptide(L)'
;NQSASAGKVQVLTASDFRKKIMDYESHPDEWVFAGSRPAIIDFYTTWCGPCKMMAPMVESLAGKYAGKIDFYKVDIDQEPELASVFGIRSIPTFLFIPLKGNPTMQMGAMQKEDFEEIIGKVMKK
;
A
#
# COMPACT_ATOMS: atom_id res chain seq x y z
N ASN A 1 2.99 -0.53 -19.09
CA ASN A 1 1.58 -0.41 -19.46
C ASN A 1 0.71 -0.58 -18.23
N GLN A 2 0.01 0.49 -17.86
CA GLN A 2 -0.76 0.50 -16.62
C GLN A 2 -1.96 -0.45 -16.66
N SER A 3 -2.57 -0.65 -17.81
CA SER A 3 -3.73 -1.53 -17.89
C SER A 3 -3.35 -3.00 -17.67
N ALA A 4 -2.11 -3.39 -17.97
CA ALA A 4 -1.64 -4.76 -17.77
C ALA A 4 -1.52 -5.12 -16.29
N SER A 5 -1.33 -4.15 -15.40
CA SER A 5 -1.19 -4.37 -13.97
C SER A 5 -2.46 -4.03 -13.18
N ALA A 6 -3.51 -3.52 -13.85
CA ALA A 6 -4.77 -3.21 -13.19
C ALA A 6 -5.38 -4.49 -12.61
N GLY A 7 -5.85 -4.40 -11.37
CA GLY A 7 -6.46 -5.53 -10.68
C GLY A 7 -5.48 -6.51 -10.06
N LYS A 8 -4.19 -6.19 -10.06
CA LYS A 8 -3.16 -7.03 -9.44
C LYS A 8 -2.39 -6.24 -8.39
N VAL A 9 -1.84 -6.95 -7.40
CA VAL A 9 -0.95 -6.33 -6.41
C VAL A 9 0.44 -6.26 -7.04
N GLN A 10 0.97 -5.06 -7.19
CA GLN A 10 2.25 -4.82 -7.84
C GLN A 10 3.36 -4.70 -6.82
N VAL A 11 4.52 -5.30 -7.12
CA VAL A 11 5.72 -5.15 -6.30
C VAL A 11 6.25 -3.73 -6.46
N LEU A 12 6.60 -3.10 -5.35
CA LEU A 12 7.06 -1.72 -5.33
C LEU A 12 8.43 -1.64 -4.66
N THR A 13 9.43 -1.15 -5.40
CA THR A 13 10.75 -0.86 -4.85
C THR A 13 10.79 0.56 -4.29
N ALA A 14 11.86 0.92 -3.58
CA ALA A 14 12.01 2.30 -3.10
C ALA A 14 12.05 3.29 -4.26
N SER A 15 12.71 2.91 -5.36
CA SER A 15 12.76 3.76 -6.55
C SER A 15 11.37 3.96 -7.15
N ASP A 16 10.60 2.89 -7.28
CA ASP A 16 9.22 2.96 -7.77
C ASP A 16 8.35 3.81 -6.86
N PHE A 17 8.53 3.67 -5.55
CA PHE A 17 7.78 4.44 -4.58
C PHE A 17 8.00 5.94 -4.79
N ARG A 18 9.26 6.34 -4.93
CA ARG A 18 9.57 7.76 -5.14
C ARG A 18 8.92 8.31 -6.41
N LYS A 19 8.80 7.49 -7.44
CA LYS A 19 8.21 7.92 -8.72
C LYS A 19 6.69 7.89 -8.74
N LYS A 20 6.10 6.86 -8.13
CA LYS A 20 4.66 6.59 -8.29
C LYS A 20 3.82 7.06 -7.11
N ILE A 21 4.41 7.11 -5.93
CA ILE A 21 3.67 7.40 -4.70
C ILE A 21 4.05 8.78 -4.18
N MET A 22 5.29 8.93 -3.73
CA MET A 22 5.75 10.19 -3.16
C MET A 22 7.27 10.23 -3.14
N ASP A 23 7.82 11.31 -3.68
CA ASP A 23 9.26 11.53 -3.65
C ASP A 23 9.63 12.18 -2.32
N TYR A 24 9.87 11.33 -1.30
CA TYR A 24 10.17 11.80 0.04
C TYR A 24 11.55 12.47 0.17
N GLU A 25 12.42 12.28 -0.82
CA GLU A 25 13.70 12.96 -0.85
C GLU A 25 13.52 14.44 -1.22
N SER A 26 12.59 14.74 -2.14
CA SER A 26 12.26 16.10 -2.52
C SER A 26 11.29 16.77 -1.56
N HIS A 27 10.48 15.98 -0.85
CA HIS A 27 9.46 16.46 0.06
C HIS A 27 9.60 15.83 1.45
N PRO A 28 10.68 16.16 2.19
CA PRO A 28 10.95 15.47 3.46
C PRO A 28 9.97 15.78 4.58
N ASP A 29 9.28 16.92 4.51
CA ASP A 29 8.44 17.40 5.60
C ASP A 29 6.96 17.45 5.27
N GLU A 30 6.54 17.00 4.08
CA GLU A 30 5.13 17.03 3.73
C GLU A 30 4.78 15.84 2.84
N TRP A 31 3.51 15.46 2.89
CA TRP A 31 2.99 14.38 2.06
C TRP A 31 2.51 14.96 0.72
N VAL A 32 3.15 14.56 -0.39
CA VAL A 32 2.80 15.00 -1.74
C VAL A 32 2.60 13.78 -2.61
N PHE A 33 1.35 13.32 -2.73
CA PHE A 33 1.02 12.11 -3.46
C PHE A 33 1.10 12.34 -4.98
N ALA A 34 1.86 11.48 -5.66
CA ALA A 34 2.08 11.58 -7.10
C ALA A 34 1.07 10.79 -7.93
N GLY A 35 0.26 9.95 -7.31
CA GLY A 35 -0.67 9.09 -8.03
C GLY A 35 -1.93 9.80 -8.49
N SER A 36 -2.58 9.20 -9.48
CA SER A 36 -3.85 9.72 -10.02
C SER A 36 -5.06 8.98 -9.48
N ARG A 37 -4.84 7.90 -8.73
CA ARG A 37 -5.87 7.10 -8.05
C ARG A 37 -5.42 6.81 -6.63
N PRO A 38 -6.36 6.57 -5.71
CA PRO A 38 -5.98 6.10 -4.37
C PRO A 38 -5.14 4.83 -4.47
N ALA A 39 -4.32 4.59 -3.45
CA ALA A 39 -3.43 3.44 -3.44
C ALA A 39 -3.41 2.79 -2.07
N ILE A 40 -3.11 1.49 -2.04
CA ILE A 40 -2.92 0.73 -0.81
C ILE A 40 -1.59 0.01 -0.93
N ILE A 41 -0.77 0.09 0.12
CA ILE A 41 0.53 -0.57 0.16
C ILE A 41 0.57 -1.57 1.30
N ASP A 42 0.90 -2.81 0.99
CA ASP A 42 1.06 -3.92 1.93
C ASP A 42 2.54 -4.08 2.23
N PHE A 43 2.96 -3.74 3.45
CA PHE A 43 4.33 -3.98 3.91
C PHE A 43 4.39 -5.36 4.55
N TYR A 44 5.23 -6.22 4.01
CA TYR A 44 5.27 -7.64 4.37
C TYR A 44 6.70 -8.19 4.33
N THR A 45 6.86 -9.44 4.75
CA THR A 45 8.06 -10.24 4.47
C THR A 45 7.63 -11.61 3.96
N THR A 46 8.56 -12.31 3.33
CA THR A 46 8.25 -13.63 2.76
C THR A 46 8.08 -14.71 3.84
N TRP A 47 8.58 -14.47 5.05
CA TRP A 47 8.51 -15.44 6.15
C TRP A 47 7.38 -15.15 7.14
N CYS A 48 6.58 -14.15 6.89
CA CYS A 48 5.53 -13.70 7.81
C CYS A 48 4.25 -14.52 7.59
N GLY A 49 3.87 -15.32 8.58
CA GLY A 49 2.66 -16.15 8.52
C GLY A 49 1.39 -15.34 8.30
N PRO A 50 1.10 -14.35 9.16
CA PRO A 50 -0.11 -13.52 8.96
C PRO A 50 -0.16 -12.80 7.63
N CYS A 51 1.01 -12.38 7.09
CA CYS A 51 1.07 -11.77 5.76
C CYS A 51 0.61 -12.76 4.69
N LYS A 52 1.09 -14.00 4.78
CA LYS A 52 0.71 -15.05 3.82
C LYS A 52 -0.78 -15.38 3.92
N MET A 53 -1.34 -15.36 5.11
CA MET A 53 -2.75 -15.62 5.30
C MET A 53 -3.62 -14.55 4.64
N MET A 54 -3.17 -13.31 4.66
CA MET A 54 -3.92 -12.19 4.08
C MET A 54 -3.73 -12.06 2.57
N ALA A 55 -2.68 -12.64 2.00
CA ALA A 55 -2.35 -12.44 0.59
C ALA A 55 -3.51 -12.74 -0.37
N PRO A 56 -4.23 -13.87 -0.24
CA PRO A 56 -5.36 -14.13 -1.14
C PRO A 56 -6.46 -13.08 -1.05
N MET A 57 -6.73 -12.59 0.15
CA MET A 57 -7.75 -11.55 0.34
C MET A 57 -7.32 -10.24 -0.31
N VAL A 58 -6.06 -9.85 -0.14
CA VAL A 58 -5.53 -8.63 -0.73
C VAL A 58 -5.55 -8.72 -2.25
N GLU A 59 -5.17 -9.88 -2.82
CA GLU A 59 -5.23 -10.10 -4.27
C GLU A 59 -6.67 -10.01 -4.77
N SER A 60 -7.62 -10.59 -4.03
CA SER A 60 -9.02 -10.54 -4.40
C SER A 60 -9.55 -9.10 -4.42
N LEU A 61 -9.16 -8.30 -3.41
CA LEU A 61 -9.57 -6.90 -3.34
C LEU A 61 -8.93 -6.07 -4.45
N ALA A 62 -7.69 -6.37 -4.82
CA ALA A 62 -7.04 -5.70 -5.94
C ALA A 62 -7.85 -5.91 -7.23
N GLY A 63 -8.38 -7.11 -7.44
CA GLY A 63 -9.24 -7.38 -8.58
C GLY A 63 -10.58 -6.64 -8.50
N LYS A 64 -11.16 -6.63 -7.30
CA LYS A 64 -12.46 -5.96 -7.10
C LYS A 64 -12.38 -4.46 -7.39
N TYR A 65 -11.27 -3.83 -7.02
CA TYR A 65 -11.09 -2.38 -7.17
C TYR A 65 -10.23 -2.01 -8.37
N ALA A 66 -10.10 -2.92 -9.35
CA ALA A 66 -9.33 -2.66 -10.56
C ALA A 66 -9.77 -1.36 -11.22
N GLY A 67 -8.81 -0.49 -11.56
CA GLY A 67 -9.07 0.81 -12.16
C GLY A 67 -9.54 1.90 -11.20
N LYS A 68 -9.81 1.54 -9.93
CA LYS A 68 -10.26 2.50 -8.91
C LYS A 68 -9.21 2.73 -7.83
N ILE A 69 -8.51 1.68 -7.44
CA ILE A 69 -7.48 1.71 -6.39
C ILE A 69 -6.30 0.91 -6.90
N ASP A 70 -5.11 1.47 -6.80
CA ASP A 70 -3.89 0.74 -7.13
C ASP A 70 -3.39 0.02 -5.88
N PHE A 71 -3.11 -1.27 -6.00
CA PHE A 71 -2.61 -2.10 -4.91
C PHE A 71 -1.14 -2.42 -5.13
N TYR A 72 -0.34 -2.21 -4.08
CA TYR A 72 1.09 -2.48 -4.11
C TYR A 72 1.50 -3.30 -2.90
N LYS A 73 2.66 -3.95 -3.00
CA LYS A 73 3.28 -4.62 -1.87
C LYS A 73 4.77 -4.30 -1.83
N VAL A 74 5.29 -4.17 -0.62
CA VAL A 74 6.69 -3.85 -0.35
C VAL A 74 7.24 -4.91 0.58
N ASP A 75 8.27 -5.62 0.12
CA ASP A 75 9.01 -6.57 0.96
C ASP A 75 10.04 -5.75 1.74
N ILE A 76 9.82 -5.60 3.03
CA ILE A 76 10.68 -4.72 3.84
C ILE A 76 12.07 -5.31 4.06
N ASP A 77 12.28 -6.60 3.81
CA ASP A 77 13.63 -7.18 3.82
C ASP A 77 14.42 -6.74 2.58
N GLN A 78 13.72 -6.52 1.47
CA GLN A 78 14.36 -6.04 0.24
C GLN A 78 14.43 -4.51 0.18
N GLU A 79 13.52 -3.82 0.89
CA GLU A 79 13.42 -2.36 0.84
C GLU A 79 13.50 -1.78 2.26
N PRO A 80 14.65 -1.91 2.94
CA PRO A 80 14.79 -1.41 4.31
C PRO A 80 14.65 0.11 4.40
N GLU A 81 14.96 0.82 3.33
CA GLU A 81 14.79 2.28 3.30
C GLU A 81 13.32 2.66 3.49
N LEU A 82 12.41 1.99 2.78
CA LEU A 82 10.99 2.28 2.92
C LEU A 82 10.47 1.92 4.31
N ALA A 83 10.93 0.80 4.87
CA ALA A 83 10.57 0.44 6.23
C ALA A 83 10.97 1.53 7.21
N SER A 84 12.14 2.11 7.01
CA SER A 84 12.65 3.18 7.87
C SER A 84 11.84 4.47 7.69
N VAL A 85 11.55 4.84 6.44
CA VAL A 85 10.80 6.06 6.14
C VAL A 85 9.42 6.06 6.83
N PHE A 86 8.76 4.90 6.86
CA PHE A 86 7.42 4.78 7.45
C PHE A 86 7.44 4.27 8.89
N GLY A 87 8.62 4.00 9.45
CA GLY A 87 8.72 3.49 10.82
C GLY A 87 8.02 2.15 11.00
N ILE A 88 8.12 1.26 10.02
CA ILE A 88 7.47 -0.05 10.07
C ILE A 88 8.14 -0.90 11.16
N ARG A 89 7.36 -1.33 12.16
CA ARG A 89 7.85 -2.13 13.28
C ARG A 89 7.27 -3.53 13.31
N SER A 90 6.11 -3.71 12.73
CA SER A 90 5.43 -4.99 12.70
C SER A 90 4.83 -5.23 11.34
N ILE A 91 4.60 -6.48 10.99
CA ILE A 91 4.05 -6.87 9.70
C ILE A 91 2.91 -7.87 9.92
N PRO A 92 1.90 -7.83 9.05
CA PRO A 92 1.74 -6.86 7.98
C PRO A 92 1.38 -5.47 8.49
N THR A 93 1.73 -4.45 7.72
CA THR A 93 1.26 -3.09 7.95
C THR A 93 0.75 -2.57 6.61
N PHE A 94 -0.41 -1.92 6.63
CA PHE A 94 -1.05 -1.42 5.42
C PHE A 94 -1.09 0.10 5.45
N LEU A 95 -0.71 0.70 4.33
CA LEU A 95 -0.81 2.14 4.16
C LEU A 95 -1.93 2.42 3.16
N PHE A 96 -2.96 3.13 3.61
CA PHE A 96 -4.12 3.49 2.79
C PHE A 96 -3.96 4.94 2.37
N ILE A 97 -3.79 5.17 1.08
CA ILE A 97 -3.45 6.49 0.54
C ILE A 97 -4.65 7.04 -0.21
N PRO A 98 -5.35 8.04 0.36
CA PRO A 98 -6.45 8.70 -0.37
C PRO A 98 -5.89 9.59 -1.47
N LEU A 99 -6.74 9.94 -2.42
CA LEU A 99 -6.34 10.84 -3.49
C LEU A 99 -5.99 12.22 -2.92
N LYS A 100 -6.70 12.65 -1.88
CA LYS A 100 -6.46 13.92 -1.20
C LYS A 100 -6.34 13.67 0.30
N GLY A 101 -5.47 14.43 0.94
CA GLY A 101 -5.26 14.31 2.38
C GLY A 101 -4.15 13.34 2.72
N ASN A 102 -4.00 13.05 3.99
CA ASN A 102 -2.91 12.23 4.50
C ASN A 102 -3.25 10.75 4.46
N PRO A 103 -2.24 9.88 4.29
CA PRO A 103 -2.47 8.44 4.34
C PRO A 103 -2.80 7.97 5.76
N THR A 104 -3.45 6.82 5.85
CA THR A 104 -3.76 6.15 7.11
C THR A 104 -2.96 4.86 7.16
N MET A 105 -2.26 4.62 8.27
CA MET A 105 -1.50 3.40 8.49
C MET A 105 -2.26 2.49 9.44
N GLN A 106 -2.35 1.22 9.09
CA GLN A 106 -3.03 0.22 9.91
C GLN A 106 -2.10 -0.98 10.10
N MET A 107 -1.76 -1.27 11.34
CA MET A 107 -0.87 -2.39 11.68
C MET A 107 -1.66 -3.66 11.95
N GLY A 108 -1.11 -4.79 11.55
CA GLY A 108 -1.63 -6.11 11.90
C GLY A 108 -2.56 -6.69 10.86
N ALA A 109 -2.76 -8.00 10.98
CA ALA A 109 -3.69 -8.73 10.13
C ALA A 109 -5.12 -8.32 10.48
N MET A 110 -5.99 -8.31 9.46
CA MET A 110 -7.40 -7.98 9.67
C MET A 110 -8.26 -8.80 8.73
N GLN A 111 -9.54 -8.90 9.07
CA GLN A 111 -10.51 -9.58 8.23
C GLN A 111 -10.91 -8.68 7.08
N LYS A 112 -11.45 -9.30 6.03
CA LYS A 112 -11.85 -8.58 4.82
C LYS A 112 -12.82 -7.44 5.12
N GLU A 113 -13.78 -7.67 6.01
CA GLU A 113 -14.78 -6.68 6.38
C GLU A 113 -14.14 -5.42 6.97
N ASP A 114 -13.17 -5.61 7.86
CA ASP A 114 -12.48 -4.50 8.48
C ASP A 114 -11.62 -3.75 7.47
N PHE A 115 -10.96 -4.49 6.59
CA PHE A 115 -10.14 -3.91 5.53
C PHE A 115 -11.00 -3.04 4.60
N GLU A 116 -12.16 -3.56 4.17
CA GLU A 116 -13.06 -2.83 3.28
C GLU A 116 -13.71 -1.63 3.98
N GLU A 117 -13.91 -1.69 5.29
CA GLU A 117 -14.40 -0.55 6.04
C GLU A 117 -13.40 0.61 5.98
N ILE A 118 -12.12 0.31 6.14
CA ILE A 118 -11.08 1.33 6.04
C ILE A 118 -11.01 1.90 4.62
N ILE A 119 -11.12 1.03 3.61
CA ILE A 119 -11.17 1.47 2.22
C ILE A 119 -12.30 2.49 2.05
N GLY A 120 -13.49 2.18 2.55
CA GLY A 120 -14.64 3.07 2.43
C GLY A 120 -14.39 4.44 3.06
N LYS A 121 -13.77 4.47 4.23
CA LYS A 121 -13.47 5.72 4.92
C LYS A 121 -12.39 6.54 4.19
N VAL A 122 -11.32 5.88 3.75
CA VAL A 122 -10.18 6.55 3.15
C VAL A 122 -10.50 7.04 1.74
N MET A 123 -11.23 6.24 0.97
CA MET A 123 -11.53 6.56 -0.43
C MET A 123 -12.59 7.64 -0.60
N LYS A 124 -13.29 8.02 0.46
CA LYS A 124 -14.28 9.10 0.42
C LYS A 124 -13.66 10.50 0.57
N LYS A 125 -12.40 10.55 0.94
CA LYS A 125 -11.73 11.83 1.13
C LYS A 125 -11.34 12.49 -0.17
#